data_4faa432f3ce7bbba8b710d14d95d10f3
#
_entry.id   4faa432f3ce7bbba8b710d14d95d10f3
#
_cell.length_a   1.000
_cell.length_b   1.000
_cell.length_c   1.000
_cell.angle_alpha   90.00
_cell.angle_beta   90.00
_cell.angle_gamma   90.00
#
_symmetry.space_group_name_H-M   'P 1'
#
loop_
_entity.id
_entity.type
_entity.pdbx_description
1 polymer ?
#
loop_
_entity_poly.entity_id
_entity_poly.type
_entity_poly.pdbx_seq_one_letter_code
_entity_poly.pdbx_strand_id
1 'polypeptide(L)'
;MEPWDVTIVGGGILGTSFAYWLANRYDGRIAVLEKEADVAEHTSRRNTGVVHRPFYLDPVERRVFARSAQVAYGMWKDYAAARRLPWLQVSTFEVATR
;
A
#
# COMPACT_ATOMS: atom_id res chain seq x y z
N MET A 1 16.68 20.67 18.58
CA MET A 1 15.79 19.86 17.72
C MET A 1 15.55 18.53 18.40
N GLU A 2 14.32 18.18 18.57
CA GLU A 2 13.98 16.87 19.15
C GLU A 2 14.14 15.76 18.10
N PRO A 3 14.72 14.63 18.48
CA PRO A 3 14.94 13.53 17.53
C PRO A 3 13.63 12.88 17.10
N TRP A 4 13.66 12.30 15.91
CA TRP A 4 12.62 11.41 15.41
C TRP A 4 12.91 9.97 15.86
N ASP A 5 11.89 9.24 16.24
CA ASP A 5 12.04 7.84 16.65
C ASP A 5 12.13 6.91 15.43
N VAL A 6 11.38 7.26 14.38
CA VAL A 6 11.40 6.54 13.10
C VAL A 6 11.43 7.52 11.95
N THR A 7 12.31 7.29 11.01
CA THR A 7 12.38 8.06 9.76
C THR A 7 12.16 7.13 8.58
N ILE A 8 11.16 7.45 7.75
CA ILE A 8 10.83 6.72 6.53
C ILE A 8 11.33 7.53 5.35
N VAL A 9 12.13 6.95 4.49
CA VAL A 9 12.65 7.61 3.28
C VAL A 9 11.80 7.21 2.08
N GLY A 10 11.14 8.20 1.51
CA GLY A 10 10.24 8.08 0.38
C GLY A 10 8.76 8.22 0.76
N GLY A 11 8.10 9.19 0.14
CA GLY A 11 6.70 9.52 0.34
C GLY A 11 5.77 8.95 -0.73
N GLY A 12 6.13 7.83 -1.35
CA GLY A 12 5.24 7.08 -2.23
C GLY A 12 4.22 6.25 -1.45
N ILE A 13 3.46 5.39 -2.15
CA ILE A 13 2.42 4.56 -1.53
C ILE A 13 2.98 3.67 -0.42
N LEU A 14 4.17 3.12 -0.62
CA LEU A 14 4.79 2.24 0.37
C LEU A 14 5.16 3.00 1.65
N GLY A 15 5.86 4.13 1.53
CA GLY A 15 6.28 4.93 2.67
C GLY A 15 5.12 5.57 3.42
N THR A 16 4.16 6.14 2.70
CA THR A 16 2.97 6.76 3.33
C THR A 16 2.05 5.74 3.99
N SER A 17 1.85 4.57 3.37
CA SER A 17 1.07 3.49 3.98
C SER A 17 1.73 2.96 5.24
N PHE A 18 3.04 2.76 5.21
CA PHE A 18 3.78 2.30 6.37
C PHE A 18 3.72 3.32 7.50
N ALA A 19 3.92 4.61 7.20
CA ALA A 19 3.80 5.68 8.18
C ALA A 19 2.41 5.72 8.82
N TYR A 20 1.36 5.62 8.02
CA TYR A 20 -0.01 5.61 8.51
C TYR A 20 -0.28 4.45 9.46
N TRP A 21 0.05 3.23 9.06
CA TRP A 21 -0.20 2.05 9.88
C TRP A 21 0.68 1.99 11.13
N LEU A 22 1.92 2.47 11.03
CA LEU A 22 2.80 2.58 12.18
C LEU A 22 2.28 3.62 13.19
N ALA A 23 1.85 4.78 12.72
CA ALA A 23 1.32 5.85 13.57
C ALA A 23 0.06 5.42 14.35
N ASN A 24 -0.70 4.48 13.82
CA ASN A 24 -1.86 3.92 14.52
C ASN A 24 -1.50 2.86 15.59
N ARG A 25 -0.25 2.45 15.68
CA ARG A 25 0.20 1.35 16.55
C ARG A 25 1.41 1.69 17.44
N TYR A 26 2.04 2.80 17.14
CA TYR A 26 3.29 3.20 17.79
C TYR A 26 3.16 4.63 18.31
N ASP A 27 3.40 4.79 19.61
CA ASP A 27 3.39 6.09 20.27
C ASP A 27 4.79 6.71 20.25
N GLY A 28 5.18 7.17 19.09
CA GLY A 28 6.48 7.77 18.84
C GLY A 28 6.42 8.77 17.69
N ARG A 29 7.50 9.49 17.51
CA ARG A 29 7.60 10.52 16.49
C ARG A 29 8.10 9.92 15.17
N ILE A 30 7.27 10.01 14.16
CA ILE A 30 7.51 9.44 12.84
C ILE A 30 7.69 10.57 11.83
N ALA A 31 8.77 10.54 11.05
CA ALA A 31 9.01 11.44 9.94
C ALA A 31 8.99 10.67 8.62
N VAL A 32 8.43 11.30 7.60
CA VAL A 32 8.57 10.84 6.22
C VAL A 32 9.38 11.87 5.45
N LEU A 33 10.49 11.44 4.87
CA LEU A 33 11.33 12.27 4.02
C LEU A 33 10.98 12.04 2.56
N GLU A 34 10.57 13.10 1.88
CA GLU A 34 10.25 13.09 0.45
C GLU A 34 11.07 14.12 -0.27
N LYS A 35 11.66 13.74 -1.41
CA LYS A 35 12.50 14.65 -2.22
C LYS A 35 11.68 15.67 -3.01
N GLU A 36 10.45 15.33 -3.32
CA GLU A 36 9.54 16.22 -4.06
C GLU A 36 8.76 17.14 -3.10
N ALA A 37 8.04 18.10 -3.67
CA ALA A 37 7.27 19.07 -2.90
C ALA A 37 6.03 18.45 -2.23
N ASP A 38 5.56 17.31 -2.71
CA ASP A 38 4.39 16.61 -2.20
C ASP A 38 4.60 15.10 -2.25
N VAL A 39 3.77 14.35 -1.56
CA VAL A 39 3.80 12.89 -1.56
C VAL A 39 3.23 12.31 -2.86
N ALA A 40 3.64 11.11 -3.20
CA ALA A 40 3.12 10.35 -4.33
C ALA A 40 3.25 11.04 -5.70
N GLU A 41 4.28 11.85 -5.91
CA GLU A 41 4.47 12.62 -7.15
C GLU A 41 4.81 11.77 -8.38
N HIS A 42 5.30 10.55 -8.17
CA HIS A 42 5.72 9.64 -9.25
C HIS A 42 4.73 8.50 -9.48
N THR A 43 5.23 7.26 -9.55
CA THR A 43 4.46 6.06 -9.87
C THR A 43 3.21 5.86 -9.01
N SER A 44 3.26 6.24 -7.74
CA SER A 44 2.14 6.07 -6.83
C SER A 44 0.89 6.89 -7.20
N ARG A 45 1.07 7.99 -7.91
CA ARG A 45 -0.04 8.82 -8.44
C ARG A 45 -0.40 8.47 -9.89
N ARG A 46 0.46 7.74 -10.58
CA ARG A 46 0.40 7.52 -12.04
C ARG A 46 0.34 6.03 -12.38
N ASN A 47 -0.65 5.35 -11.85
CA ASN A 47 -0.87 3.92 -12.07
C ASN A 47 -2.33 3.65 -12.44
N THR A 48 -2.68 2.38 -12.59
CA THR A 48 -4.03 1.97 -13.00
C THR A 48 -5.10 2.20 -11.93
N GLY A 49 -4.72 2.48 -10.69
CA GLY A 49 -5.64 2.61 -9.56
C GLY A 49 -6.31 1.30 -9.15
N VAL A 50 -5.76 0.16 -9.56
CA VAL A 50 -6.32 -1.16 -9.25
C VAL A 50 -5.61 -1.78 -8.07
N VAL A 51 -6.37 -2.16 -7.05
CA VAL A 51 -5.87 -2.97 -5.94
C VAL A 51 -6.05 -4.44 -6.32
N HIS A 52 -4.94 -5.11 -6.62
CA HIS A 52 -4.94 -6.49 -7.09
C HIS A 52 -5.07 -7.50 -5.95
N ARG A 53 -5.79 -8.59 -6.24
CA ARG A 53 -5.73 -9.85 -5.47
C ARG A 53 -5.13 -10.91 -6.39
N PRO A 54 -3.80 -10.96 -6.49
CA PRO A 54 -3.14 -11.78 -7.49
C PRO A 54 -3.28 -13.27 -7.16
N PHE A 55 -4.18 -13.95 -7.86
CA PHE A 55 -4.40 -15.40 -7.74
C PHE A 55 -3.40 -16.23 -8.55
N TYR A 56 -2.68 -15.59 -9.46
CA TYR A 56 -1.68 -16.20 -10.33
C TYR A 56 -0.30 -16.34 -9.66
N LEU A 57 -0.13 -15.82 -8.46
CA LEU A 57 1.13 -15.98 -7.73
C LEU A 57 1.22 -17.40 -7.16
N ASP A 58 2.36 -18.05 -7.40
CA ASP A 58 2.62 -19.36 -6.85
C ASP A 58 2.52 -19.35 -5.32
N PRO A 59 1.63 -20.15 -4.74
CA PRO A 59 1.39 -20.14 -3.29
C PRO A 59 2.52 -20.76 -2.48
N VAL A 60 3.46 -21.43 -3.11
CA VAL A 60 4.64 -22.02 -2.47
C VAL A 60 5.84 -21.11 -2.61
N GLU A 61 6.25 -20.81 -3.84
CA GLU A 61 7.44 -19.99 -4.13
C GLU A 61 7.24 -18.52 -3.76
N ARG A 62 6.03 -18.00 -3.94
CA ARG A 62 5.67 -16.61 -3.68
C ARG A 62 4.71 -16.43 -2.49
N ARG A 63 4.74 -17.36 -1.56
CA ARG A 63 3.78 -17.44 -0.45
C ARG A 63 3.65 -16.14 0.35
N VAL A 64 4.76 -15.53 0.71
CA VAL A 64 4.74 -14.30 1.53
C VAL A 64 4.07 -13.18 0.76
N PHE A 65 4.42 -12.99 -0.50
CA PHE A 65 3.85 -11.95 -1.34
C PHE A 65 2.36 -12.19 -1.62
N ALA A 66 1.98 -13.40 -1.97
CA ALA A 66 0.59 -13.77 -2.22
C ALA A 66 -0.29 -13.55 -0.97
N ARG A 67 0.20 -13.95 0.19
CA ARG A 67 -0.50 -13.77 1.46
C ARG A 67 -0.61 -12.30 1.84
N SER A 68 0.46 -11.54 1.70
CA SER A 68 0.48 -10.10 1.99
C SER A 68 -0.49 -9.34 1.10
N ALA A 69 -0.60 -9.69 -0.18
CA ALA A 69 -1.53 -9.06 -1.11
C ALA A 69 -3.00 -9.31 -0.70
N GLN A 70 -3.34 -10.51 -0.22
CA GLN A 70 -4.69 -10.81 0.27
C GLN A 70 -5.03 -10.01 1.53
N VAL A 71 -4.09 -9.90 2.47
CA VAL A 71 -4.26 -9.08 3.67
C VAL A 71 -4.41 -7.61 3.31
N ALA A 72 -3.53 -7.10 2.45
CA ALA A 72 -3.56 -5.70 2.01
C ALA A 72 -4.85 -5.33 1.30
N TYR A 73 -5.43 -6.23 0.52
CA TYR A 73 -6.72 -5.99 -0.13
C TYR A 73 -7.83 -5.70 0.89
N GLY A 74 -7.93 -6.51 1.94
CA GLY A 74 -8.88 -6.28 3.03
C GLY A 74 -8.65 -4.95 3.74
N MET A 75 -7.40 -4.62 4.03
CA MET A 75 -7.02 -3.36 4.68
C MET A 75 -7.41 -2.15 3.81
N TRP A 76 -7.17 -2.19 2.51
CA TRP A 76 -7.58 -1.13 1.58
C TRP A 76 -9.08 -0.99 1.49
N LYS A 77 -9.80 -2.10 1.41
CA LYS A 77 -11.26 -2.11 1.35
C LYS A 77 -11.88 -1.45 2.58
N ASP A 78 -11.42 -1.82 3.77
CA ASP A 78 -11.89 -1.27 5.04
C ASP A 78 -11.52 0.22 5.17
N TYR A 79 -10.33 0.58 4.78
CA TYR A 79 -9.87 1.97 4.76
C TYR A 79 -10.74 2.83 3.84
N ALA A 80 -11.01 2.36 2.63
CA ALA A 80 -11.84 3.07 1.67
C ALA A 80 -13.28 3.24 2.18
N ALA A 81 -13.85 2.20 2.77
CA ALA A 81 -15.20 2.25 3.36
C ALA A 81 -15.28 3.25 4.51
N ALA A 82 -14.32 3.23 5.44
CA ALA A 82 -14.28 4.12 6.58
C ALA A 82 -14.18 5.60 6.19
N ARG A 83 -13.54 5.90 5.05
CA ARG A 83 -13.33 7.27 4.53
C ARG A 83 -14.26 7.64 3.39
N ARG A 84 -15.20 6.78 3.03
CA ARG A 84 -16.13 6.99 1.90
C ARG A 84 -15.40 7.28 0.58
N LEU A 85 -14.28 6.61 0.37
CA LEU A 85 -13.52 6.69 -0.88
C LEU A 85 -14.17 5.82 -1.95
N PRO A 86 -14.03 6.17 -3.23
CA PRO A 86 -14.51 5.35 -4.32
C PRO A 86 -13.88 3.95 -4.27
N TRP A 87 -14.73 2.93 -4.29
CA TRP A 87 -14.31 1.53 -4.32
C TRP A 87 -15.28 0.74 -5.18
N LEU A 88 -14.79 0.26 -6.32
CA LEU A 88 -15.56 -0.56 -7.23
C LEU A 88 -14.92 -1.94 -7.32
N GLN A 89 -15.64 -2.96 -6.87
CA GLN A 89 -15.18 -4.34 -7.01
C GLN A 89 -15.49 -4.84 -8.42
N VAL A 90 -14.44 -5.23 -9.13
CA VAL A 90 -14.51 -5.76 -10.51
C VAL A 90 -13.85 -7.13 -10.58
N SER A 91 -14.16 -7.87 -11.64
CA SER A 91 -13.55 -9.16 -11.92
C SER A 91 -12.35 -9.01 -12.85
N THR A 92 -11.41 -9.95 -12.74
CA THR A 92 -10.25 -10.07 -13.63
C THR A 92 -10.29 -11.42 -14.32
N PHE A 93 -9.96 -11.41 -15.61
CA PHE A 93 -9.77 -12.62 -16.40
C PHE A 93 -8.28 -12.79 -16.69
N GLU A 94 -7.78 -14.00 -16.46
CA GLU A 94 -6.43 -14.40 -16.85
C GLU A 94 -6.52 -15.44 -17.96
N VAL A 95 -5.76 -15.23 -19.01
CA VAL A 95 -5.69 -16.17 -20.14
C VAL A 95 -4.33 -16.84 -20.10
N ALA A 96 -4.33 -18.16 -19.89
CA ALA A 96 -3.11 -18.94 -19.99
C ALA A 96 -2.76 -19.12 -21.46
N THR A 97 -1.56 -18.72 -21.85
CA THR A 97 -0.97 -19.02 -23.17
C THR A 97 0.01 -20.19 -23.00
N ARG A 98 -0.06 -21.12 -23.95
CA ARG A 98 0.87 -22.27 -23.96
C ARG A 98 2.26 -21.86 -24.42
#